data_8d6cfd4bac20aa279f6ae16e038849ab
#
_entry.id   8d6cfd4bac20aa279f6ae16e038849ab
#
_cell.length_a   1.000
_cell.length_b   1.000
_cell.length_c   1.000
_cell.angle_alpha   90.00
_cell.angle_beta   90.00
_cell.angle_gamma   90.00
#
_symmetry.space_group_name_H-M   'P 1'
#
loop_
_entity.id
_entity.type
_entity.pdbx_description
1 polymer ?
#
loop_
_entity_poly.entity_id
_entity_poly.type
_entity_poly.pdbx_seq_one_letter_code
_entity_poly.pdbx_strand_id
1 'polypeptide(L)'
;MDGTVTVNKALQRSRGEAGLGFRDGDLARLHQRGAAKALLPRTHSSTHEAVLVNTAGGITGGDRYDYQCEAAASRVVVTTQAAERAYRSSTDDIAGMDVRLAARRGAALHWLPQETILFEGSRLARHIEVDLDSSSECLVLESLVFGRHAMGEALQSCHFTDQWRIRVEGRLVHAESLSLTEEIGAALAASAGAAGAQMSATLVYVGPRPEQLQADISAVLPSLASVSYTHLTLPTTRLV
;
A
#
# COMPACT_ATOMS: atom_id res chain seq x y z
N MET A 1 -23.75 -23.12 43.53
CA MET A 1 -23.57 -23.19 42.09
C MET A 1 -23.38 -21.76 41.63
N ASP A 2 -22.13 -21.35 41.49
CA ASP A 2 -21.76 -19.99 41.13
C ASP A 2 -21.64 -19.93 39.60
N GLY A 3 -22.69 -19.40 38.99
CA GLY A 3 -22.77 -19.26 37.53
C GLY A 3 -21.96 -18.06 37.07
N THR A 4 -20.65 -18.25 36.81
CA THR A 4 -19.83 -17.25 36.19
C THR A 4 -20.34 -17.00 34.76
N VAL A 5 -21.11 -15.93 34.56
CA VAL A 5 -21.50 -15.45 33.25
C VAL A 5 -20.27 -14.90 32.60
N THR A 6 -19.65 -15.69 31.72
CA THR A 6 -18.57 -15.22 30.84
C THR A 6 -19.20 -14.26 29.83
N VAL A 7 -19.17 -12.97 30.11
CA VAL A 7 -19.54 -11.95 29.13
C VAL A 7 -18.43 -11.96 28.06
N ASN A 8 -18.70 -12.59 26.94
CA ASN A 8 -17.87 -12.51 25.76
C ASN A 8 -17.95 -11.07 25.19
N LYS A 9 -17.11 -10.18 25.74
CA LYS A 9 -17.08 -8.78 25.34
C LYS A 9 -16.45 -8.73 23.95
N ALA A 10 -17.29 -8.61 22.91
CA ALA A 10 -16.81 -8.42 21.56
C ALA A 10 -15.80 -7.25 21.53
N LEU A 11 -14.60 -7.49 21.03
CA LEU A 11 -13.58 -6.47 20.93
C LEU A 11 -14.04 -5.38 19.96
N GLN A 12 -13.87 -4.13 20.34
CA GLN A 12 -14.15 -3.01 19.45
C GLN A 12 -13.13 -3.03 18.32
N ARG A 13 -13.62 -2.99 17.06
CA ARG A 13 -12.81 -2.99 15.86
C ARG A 13 -12.91 -1.63 15.19
N SER A 14 -11.74 -1.15 14.71
CA SER A 14 -11.66 0.09 13.96
C SER A 14 -12.14 -0.11 12.52
N ARG A 15 -12.84 0.90 12.00
CA ARG A 15 -13.25 0.97 10.60
C ARG A 15 -12.96 2.36 10.06
N GLY A 16 -12.34 2.44 8.89
CA GLY A 16 -12.00 3.69 8.25
C GLY A 16 -12.24 3.63 6.75
N GLU A 17 -12.84 4.69 6.21
CA GLU A 17 -13.05 4.86 4.78
C GLU A 17 -12.59 6.27 4.38
N ALA A 18 -11.77 6.38 3.35
CA ALA A 18 -11.42 7.66 2.73
C ALA A 18 -11.45 7.53 1.21
N GLY A 19 -12.26 8.36 0.57
CA GLY A 19 -12.44 8.40 -0.88
C GLY A 19 -12.20 9.81 -1.43
N LEU A 20 -11.29 9.92 -2.38
CA LEU A 20 -10.89 11.15 -3.04
C LEU A 20 -11.20 11.05 -4.53
N GLY A 21 -11.66 12.13 -5.13
CA GLY A 21 -11.82 12.25 -6.58
C GLY A 21 -11.33 13.62 -7.04
N PHE A 22 -10.41 13.62 -8.00
CA PHE A 22 -9.90 14.84 -8.64
C PHE A 22 -10.27 14.84 -10.11
N ARG A 23 -10.72 15.98 -10.61
CA ARG A 23 -11.09 16.13 -12.01
C ARG A 23 -10.72 17.50 -12.53
N ASP A 24 -10.04 17.52 -13.68
CA ASP A 24 -9.65 18.73 -14.39
C ASP A 24 -8.88 19.74 -13.50
N GLY A 25 -8.05 19.21 -12.57
CA GLY A 25 -7.28 20.00 -11.62
C GLY A 25 -8.02 20.44 -10.36
N ASP A 26 -9.23 19.96 -10.10
CA ASP A 26 -10.00 20.30 -8.91
C ASP A 26 -10.40 19.07 -8.09
N LEU A 27 -10.62 19.27 -6.78
CA LEU A 27 -11.23 18.27 -5.91
C LEU A 27 -12.73 18.15 -6.24
N ALA A 28 -13.14 17.02 -6.83
CA ALA A 28 -14.51 16.74 -7.21
C ALA A 28 -15.27 15.91 -6.16
N ARG A 29 -14.57 15.09 -5.37
CA ARG A 29 -15.18 14.24 -4.33
C ARG A 29 -14.26 14.11 -3.14
N LEU A 30 -14.84 14.22 -1.94
CA LEU A 30 -14.21 13.89 -0.67
C LEU A 30 -15.21 13.10 0.17
N HIS A 31 -14.86 11.86 0.53
CA HIS A 31 -15.59 11.01 1.46
C HIS A 31 -14.66 10.60 2.59
N GLN A 32 -15.15 10.69 3.83
CA GLN A 32 -14.40 10.28 5.01
C GLN A 32 -15.36 9.69 6.04
N ARG A 33 -15.01 8.53 6.58
CA ARG A 33 -15.81 7.87 7.60
C ARG A 33 -14.94 7.13 8.59
N GLY A 34 -15.39 7.06 9.85
CA GLY A 34 -14.74 6.34 10.92
C GLY A 34 -13.32 6.87 11.20
N ALA A 35 -12.37 5.95 11.33
CA ALA A 35 -11.00 6.26 11.71
C ALA A 35 -10.11 6.73 10.55
N ALA A 36 -10.57 6.72 9.31
CA ALA A 36 -9.82 7.27 8.18
C ALA A 36 -10.16 8.75 7.94
N LYS A 37 -9.13 9.57 7.74
CA LYS A 37 -9.23 10.98 7.36
C LYS A 37 -8.30 11.27 6.20
N ALA A 38 -8.65 12.28 5.40
CA ALA A 38 -7.78 12.84 4.37
C ALA A 38 -7.60 14.34 4.63
N LEU A 39 -6.35 14.77 4.67
CA LEU A 39 -5.95 16.17 4.72
C LEU A 39 -5.49 16.57 3.32
N LEU A 40 -5.86 17.75 2.91
CA LEU A 40 -5.51 18.31 1.59
C LEU A 40 -4.68 19.58 1.82
N PRO A 41 -3.35 19.45 1.90
CA PRO A 41 -2.47 20.61 2.06
C PRO A 41 -2.63 21.58 0.90
N ARG A 42 -2.59 22.88 1.19
CA ARG A 42 -2.51 23.90 0.14
C ARG A 42 -1.08 24.01 -0.31
N THR A 43 -0.76 23.43 -1.45
CA THR A 43 0.54 23.56 -2.10
C THR A 43 0.46 24.63 -3.19
N HIS A 44 1.58 25.28 -3.49
CA HIS A 44 1.66 26.22 -4.63
C HIS A 44 2.01 25.45 -5.93
N SER A 45 1.72 24.16 -5.99
CA SER A 45 1.97 23.26 -7.09
C SER A 45 0.69 22.99 -7.88
N SER A 46 0.82 22.68 -9.16
CA SER A 46 -0.26 22.10 -9.98
C SER A 46 -0.56 20.64 -9.64
N THR A 47 0.24 20.02 -8.77
CA THR A 47 0.03 18.67 -8.26
C THR A 47 -0.73 18.75 -6.94
N HIS A 48 -1.86 18.07 -6.86
CA HIS A 48 -2.60 17.93 -5.62
C HIS A 48 -1.91 16.94 -4.70
N GLU A 49 -1.86 17.27 -3.42
CA GLU A 49 -1.39 16.37 -2.37
C GLU A 49 -2.57 15.98 -1.48
N ALA A 50 -2.65 14.70 -1.15
CA ALA A 50 -3.59 14.18 -0.17
C ALA A 50 -2.83 13.36 0.86
N VAL A 51 -3.02 13.68 2.15
CA VAL A 51 -2.40 12.98 3.27
C VAL A 51 -3.47 12.19 4.00
N LEU A 52 -3.42 10.87 3.90
CA LEU A 52 -4.33 9.99 4.63
C LEU A 52 -3.86 9.81 6.07
N VAL A 53 -4.81 9.76 6.98
CA VAL A 53 -4.56 9.63 8.42
C VAL A 53 -5.41 8.51 8.98
N ASN A 54 -4.76 7.51 9.57
CA ASN A 54 -5.41 6.53 10.43
C ASN A 54 -5.47 7.09 11.87
N THR A 55 -6.62 7.60 12.27
CA THR A 55 -6.79 8.21 13.60
C THR A 55 -6.87 7.20 14.74
N ALA A 56 -6.95 5.90 14.45
CA ALA A 56 -6.84 4.84 15.46
C ALA A 56 -5.37 4.57 15.86
N GLY A 57 -4.41 5.11 15.12
CA GLY A 57 -2.98 5.01 15.44
C GLY A 57 -2.34 3.67 15.09
N GLY A 58 -3.00 2.82 14.32
CA GLY A 58 -2.54 1.54 13.79
C GLY A 58 -3.70 0.59 13.51
N ILE A 59 -3.35 -0.63 13.13
CA ILE A 59 -4.28 -1.69 12.71
C ILE A 59 -4.05 -2.93 13.57
N THR A 60 -5.12 -3.62 13.97
CA THR A 60 -5.05 -4.93 14.61
C THR A 60 -6.12 -5.87 14.03
N GLY A 61 -6.01 -7.16 14.28
CA GLY A 61 -6.90 -8.18 13.71
C GLY A 61 -8.38 -7.81 13.79
N GLY A 62 -9.10 -7.92 12.68
CA GLY A 62 -10.53 -7.58 12.55
C GLY A 62 -10.82 -6.12 12.15
N ASP A 63 -9.85 -5.21 12.19
CA ASP A 63 -10.01 -3.84 11.68
C ASP A 63 -10.20 -3.84 10.15
N ARG A 64 -10.83 -2.79 9.61
CA ARG A 64 -11.09 -2.63 8.17
C ARG A 64 -10.86 -1.20 7.72
N TYR A 65 -10.04 -1.05 6.69
CA TYR A 65 -9.75 0.24 6.05
C TYR A 65 -9.95 0.15 4.53
N ASP A 66 -10.61 1.13 3.97
CA ASP A 66 -10.85 1.28 2.54
C ASP A 66 -10.37 2.66 2.09
N TYR A 67 -9.40 2.70 1.20
CA TYR A 67 -8.84 3.92 0.62
C TYR A 67 -9.08 3.94 -0.88
N GLN A 68 -9.66 5.02 -1.39
CA GLN A 68 -9.96 5.18 -2.81
C GLN A 68 -9.43 6.53 -3.30
N CYS A 69 -8.77 6.54 -4.45
CA CYS A 69 -8.42 7.77 -5.13
C CYS A 69 -8.64 7.64 -6.64
N GLU A 70 -9.41 8.56 -7.19
CA GLU A 70 -9.66 8.68 -8.62
C GLU A 70 -9.10 10.02 -9.13
N ALA A 71 -8.33 9.98 -10.19
CA ALA A 71 -7.82 11.17 -10.87
C ALA A 71 -8.21 11.15 -12.35
N ALA A 72 -8.78 12.25 -12.85
CA ALA A 72 -9.07 12.44 -14.25
C ALA A 72 -8.53 13.81 -14.72
N ALA A 73 -7.65 13.83 -15.71
CA ALA A 73 -6.98 15.04 -16.19
C ALA A 73 -6.37 15.87 -15.02
N SER A 74 -5.78 15.19 -14.05
CA SER A 74 -5.27 15.77 -12.80
C SER A 74 -3.95 15.11 -12.39
N ARG A 75 -3.11 15.83 -11.68
CA ARG A 75 -1.89 15.29 -11.06
C ARG A 75 -2.09 15.20 -9.56
N VAL A 76 -1.96 13.99 -9.00
CA VAL A 76 -2.29 13.72 -7.60
C VAL A 76 -1.20 12.86 -6.97
N VAL A 77 -0.74 13.24 -5.79
CA VAL A 77 0.09 12.43 -4.91
C VAL A 77 -0.72 12.12 -3.66
N VAL A 78 -0.86 10.85 -3.34
CA VAL A 78 -1.49 10.38 -2.10
C VAL A 78 -0.40 9.78 -1.23
N THR A 79 -0.30 10.25 0.00
CA THR A 79 0.61 9.72 1.02
C THR A 79 -0.12 9.48 2.33
N THR A 80 0.53 8.91 3.33
CA THR A 80 0.00 8.80 4.70
C THR A 80 0.77 9.70 5.64
N GLN A 81 0.13 10.13 6.74
CA GLN A 81 0.76 11.02 7.72
C GLN A 81 1.95 10.37 8.42
N ALA A 82 1.87 9.07 8.67
CA ALA A 82 2.84 8.32 9.45
C ALA A 82 2.83 6.85 9.00
N ALA A 83 3.83 6.09 9.45
CA ALA A 83 3.89 4.66 9.31
C ALA A 83 2.61 3.98 9.80
N GLU A 84 2.09 3.02 9.01
CA GLU A 84 1.00 2.17 9.46
C GLU A 84 1.56 1.05 10.35
N ARG A 85 1.01 0.92 11.55
CA ARG A 85 1.48 -0.05 12.55
C ARG A 85 0.51 -1.22 12.60
N ALA A 86 0.92 -2.36 12.06
CA ALA A 86 0.18 -3.60 12.20
C ALA A 86 0.51 -4.24 13.56
N TYR A 87 -0.34 -4.02 14.55
CA TYR A 87 -0.14 -4.53 15.90
C TYR A 87 -0.43 -6.02 16.00
N ARG A 88 0.13 -6.66 17.04
CA ARG A 88 -0.23 -8.02 17.44
C ARG A 88 -1.75 -8.17 17.52
N SER A 89 -2.29 -9.20 16.90
CA SER A 89 -3.69 -9.56 17.09
C SER A 89 -3.86 -10.41 18.36
N SER A 90 -4.88 -10.11 19.15
CA SER A 90 -5.28 -10.93 20.30
C SER A 90 -6.22 -12.07 19.93
N THR A 91 -6.64 -12.15 18.67
CA THR A 91 -7.52 -13.17 18.10
C THR A 91 -6.96 -13.63 16.76
N ASP A 92 -7.58 -14.68 16.17
CA ASP A 92 -7.24 -15.14 14.83
C ASP A 92 -7.80 -14.25 13.70
N ASP A 93 -8.55 -13.21 14.04
CA ASP A 93 -9.07 -12.27 13.06
C ASP A 93 -7.92 -11.59 12.29
N ILE A 94 -8.12 -11.41 10.99
CA ILE A 94 -7.19 -10.71 10.11
C ILE A 94 -7.76 -9.31 9.84
N ALA A 95 -6.95 -8.28 10.01
CA ALA A 95 -7.27 -6.93 9.56
C ALA A 95 -7.30 -6.87 8.02
N GLY A 96 -8.10 -6.00 7.45
CA GLY A 96 -8.15 -5.76 6.01
C GLY A 96 -7.85 -4.32 5.67
N MET A 97 -7.02 -4.11 4.64
CA MET A 97 -6.79 -2.82 4.03
C MET A 97 -6.95 -2.95 2.52
N ASP A 98 -7.94 -2.27 1.97
CA ASP A 98 -8.21 -2.21 0.53
C ASP A 98 -7.84 -0.83 0.00
N VAL A 99 -7.04 -0.79 -1.06
CA VAL A 99 -6.61 0.43 -1.76
C VAL A 99 -7.06 0.33 -3.21
N ARG A 100 -7.86 1.28 -3.68
CA ARG A 100 -8.34 1.35 -5.07
C ARG A 100 -7.96 2.67 -5.68
N LEU A 101 -7.19 2.60 -6.76
CA LEU A 101 -6.66 3.75 -7.48
C LEU A 101 -7.15 3.71 -8.92
N ALA A 102 -7.59 4.85 -9.44
CA ALA A 102 -7.98 4.97 -10.84
C ALA A 102 -7.45 6.26 -11.46
N ALA A 103 -6.80 6.16 -12.62
CA ALA A 103 -6.34 7.33 -13.36
C ALA A 103 -6.84 7.28 -14.80
N ARG A 104 -7.36 8.42 -15.27
CA ARG A 104 -8.02 8.58 -16.57
C ARG A 104 -7.68 9.93 -17.21
N ARG A 105 -7.80 9.99 -18.54
CA ARG A 105 -7.68 11.24 -19.31
C ARG A 105 -6.31 11.93 -19.11
N GLY A 106 -5.23 11.13 -19.16
CA GLY A 106 -3.88 11.65 -19.01
C GLY A 106 -3.52 12.06 -17.57
N ALA A 107 -4.22 11.54 -16.58
CA ALA A 107 -3.91 11.81 -15.17
C ALA A 107 -2.60 11.15 -14.75
N ALA A 108 -1.92 11.77 -13.78
CA ALA A 108 -0.81 11.18 -13.05
C ALA A 108 -1.23 10.97 -11.59
N LEU A 109 -1.29 9.71 -11.15
CA LEU A 109 -1.69 9.34 -9.79
C LEU A 109 -0.54 8.58 -9.11
N HIS A 110 0.02 9.15 -8.06
CA HIS A 110 1.10 8.55 -7.30
C HIS A 110 0.61 8.14 -5.92
N TRP A 111 0.73 6.88 -5.57
CA TRP A 111 0.46 6.31 -4.26
C TRP A 111 1.78 6.07 -3.54
N LEU A 112 2.10 6.92 -2.58
CA LEU A 112 3.38 6.98 -1.87
C LEU A 112 3.16 7.04 -0.36
N PRO A 113 2.56 6.02 0.27
CA PRO A 113 2.37 5.99 1.72
C PRO A 113 3.70 5.89 2.46
N GLN A 114 3.67 6.20 3.76
CA GLN A 114 4.74 5.80 4.67
C GLN A 114 4.74 4.28 4.83
N GLU A 115 5.78 3.74 5.43
CA GLU A 115 5.97 2.31 5.61
C GLU A 115 4.88 1.65 6.45
N THR A 116 4.64 0.36 6.20
CA THR A 116 3.87 -0.52 7.09
C THR A 116 4.84 -1.31 7.97
N ILE A 117 4.72 -1.14 9.29
CA ILE A 117 5.55 -1.85 10.27
C ILE A 117 4.78 -3.08 10.76
N LEU A 118 5.27 -4.27 10.46
CA LEU A 118 4.69 -5.53 10.92
C LEU A 118 5.24 -5.86 12.31
N PHE A 119 4.41 -5.79 13.35
CA PHE A 119 4.79 -6.18 14.71
C PHE A 119 4.69 -7.70 14.87
N GLU A 120 5.43 -8.24 15.81
CA GLU A 120 5.34 -9.66 16.16
C GLU A 120 3.89 -10.09 16.45
N GLY A 121 3.40 -11.14 15.77
CA GLY A 121 2.04 -11.62 15.87
C GLY A 121 0.97 -10.73 15.22
N SER A 122 1.36 -9.81 14.34
CA SER A 122 0.41 -9.02 13.54
C SER A 122 -0.36 -9.88 12.53
N ARG A 123 -1.58 -9.47 12.18
CA ARG A 123 -2.43 -10.17 11.20
C ARG A 123 -3.11 -9.15 10.29
N LEU A 124 -2.63 -9.03 9.04
CA LEU A 124 -3.08 -8.03 8.07
C LEU A 124 -3.14 -8.64 6.66
N ALA A 125 -4.23 -8.41 5.96
CA ALA A 125 -4.36 -8.62 4.52
C ALA A 125 -4.53 -7.27 3.82
N ARG A 126 -3.67 -6.98 2.84
CA ARG A 126 -3.73 -5.78 2.03
C ARG A 126 -4.00 -6.14 0.58
N HIS A 127 -4.87 -5.36 -0.07
CA HIS A 127 -5.15 -5.47 -1.50
C HIS A 127 -4.98 -4.09 -2.14
N ILE A 128 -4.26 -4.04 -3.25
CA ILE A 128 -4.05 -2.82 -4.05
C ILE A 128 -4.55 -3.09 -5.46
N GLU A 129 -5.56 -2.36 -5.88
CA GLU A 129 -6.09 -2.38 -7.22
C GLU A 129 -5.86 -1.04 -7.91
N VAL A 130 -5.31 -1.09 -9.11
CA VAL A 130 -5.04 0.09 -9.94
C VAL A 130 -5.66 -0.11 -11.30
N ASP A 131 -6.49 0.83 -11.72
CA ASP A 131 -7.11 0.84 -13.05
C ASP A 131 -6.72 2.12 -13.81
N LEU A 132 -6.07 1.95 -14.95
CA LEU A 132 -5.59 3.05 -15.78
C LEU A 132 -6.26 3.00 -17.18
N ASP A 133 -6.41 4.17 -17.80
CA ASP A 133 -6.45 4.23 -19.25
C ASP A 133 -5.03 4.33 -19.85
N SER A 134 -4.90 4.15 -21.16
CA SER A 134 -3.62 4.13 -21.85
C SER A 134 -2.87 5.47 -21.88
N SER A 135 -3.57 6.56 -21.59
CA SER A 135 -3.00 7.91 -21.56
C SER A 135 -2.47 8.34 -20.19
N SER A 136 -2.84 7.61 -19.14
CA SER A 136 -2.57 7.95 -17.74
C SER A 136 -1.35 7.22 -17.19
N GLU A 137 -0.82 7.70 -16.07
CA GLU A 137 0.30 7.08 -15.37
C GLU A 137 0.02 6.90 -13.88
N CYS A 138 0.60 5.86 -13.30
CA CYS A 138 0.56 5.59 -11.88
C CYS A 138 1.94 5.16 -11.37
N LEU A 139 2.31 5.68 -10.20
CA LEU A 139 3.45 5.22 -9.42
C LEU A 139 2.92 4.70 -8.09
N VAL A 140 3.24 3.45 -7.76
CA VAL A 140 2.85 2.81 -6.50
C VAL A 140 4.10 2.40 -5.75
N LEU A 141 4.25 2.88 -4.53
CA LEU A 141 5.30 2.48 -3.59
C LEU A 141 4.66 1.86 -2.36
N GLU A 142 5.14 0.72 -1.95
CA GLU A 142 4.85 0.16 -0.63
C GLU A 142 6.13 -0.31 0.04
N SER A 143 6.27 0.05 1.30
CA SER A 143 7.42 -0.32 2.11
C SER A 143 6.98 -1.10 3.34
N LEU A 144 7.67 -2.18 3.63
CA LEU A 144 7.42 -3.05 4.78
C LEU A 144 8.64 -3.03 5.71
N VAL A 145 8.42 -2.86 7.00
CA VAL A 145 9.44 -3.00 8.04
C VAL A 145 9.10 -4.23 8.88
N PHE A 146 10.07 -5.13 9.03
CA PHE A 146 9.92 -6.43 9.68
C PHE A 146 10.27 -6.37 11.17
N GLY A 147 9.29 -6.02 12.01
CA GLY A 147 9.48 -5.87 13.45
C GLY A 147 9.91 -4.46 13.87
N ARG A 148 9.97 -4.24 15.17
CA ARG A 148 10.35 -2.96 15.78
C ARG A 148 11.82 -2.97 16.20
N HIS A 149 12.72 -2.89 15.25
CA HIS A 149 14.18 -3.00 15.52
C HIS A 149 14.69 -2.02 16.57
N ALA A 150 14.18 -0.77 16.59
CA ALA A 150 14.52 0.22 17.61
C ALA A 150 14.12 -0.21 19.03
N MET A 151 13.23 -1.18 19.17
CA MET A 151 12.77 -1.75 20.43
C MET A 151 13.35 -3.16 20.68
N GLY A 152 14.31 -3.59 19.86
CA GLY A 152 14.92 -4.91 19.95
C GLY A 152 14.03 -6.07 19.48
N GLU A 153 12.91 -5.77 18.78
CA GLU A 153 12.01 -6.79 18.24
C GLU A 153 12.41 -7.16 16.82
N ALA A 154 12.72 -8.44 16.61
CA ALA A 154 12.83 -9.05 15.29
C ALA A 154 11.55 -9.85 15.01
N LEU A 155 10.99 -9.69 13.82
CA LEU A 155 9.77 -10.37 13.42
C LEU A 155 10.02 -11.87 13.24
N GLN A 156 9.41 -12.70 14.06
CA GLN A 156 9.49 -14.15 13.99
C GLN A 156 8.21 -14.76 13.41
N SER A 157 7.07 -14.17 13.73
CA SER A 157 5.75 -14.70 13.35
C SER A 157 4.79 -13.56 13.00
N CYS A 158 4.08 -13.71 11.90
CA CYS A 158 2.96 -12.86 11.52
C CYS A 158 2.03 -13.58 10.55
N HIS A 159 0.92 -12.94 10.24
CA HIS A 159 0.09 -13.26 9.09
C HIS A 159 -0.05 -12.00 8.24
N PHE A 160 0.76 -11.88 7.20
CA PHE A 160 0.67 -10.76 6.27
C PHE A 160 0.52 -11.27 4.85
N THR A 161 -0.52 -10.80 4.16
CA THR A 161 -0.71 -11.00 2.73
C THR A 161 -0.84 -9.66 2.04
N ASP A 162 -0.19 -9.52 0.89
CA ASP A 162 -0.25 -8.32 0.07
C ASP A 162 -0.48 -8.73 -1.38
N GLN A 163 -1.55 -8.24 -1.97
CA GLN A 163 -1.95 -8.60 -3.32
C GLN A 163 -2.14 -7.34 -4.17
N TRP A 164 -1.44 -7.27 -5.29
CA TRP A 164 -1.55 -6.17 -6.24
C TRP A 164 -2.16 -6.63 -7.55
N ARG A 165 -3.00 -5.80 -8.12
CA ARG A 165 -3.59 -5.97 -9.46
C ARG A 165 -3.61 -4.63 -10.17
N ILE A 166 -2.80 -4.49 -11.22
CA ILE A 166 -2.76 -3.27 -12.04
C ILE A 166 -3.30 -3.60 -13.43
N ARG A 167 -4.27 -2.83 -13.87
CA ARG A 167 -4.91 -2.96 -15.17
C ARG A 167 -4.76 -1.70 -15.99
N VAL A 168 -4.54 -1.88 -17.29
CA VAL A 168 -4.59 -0.81 -18.29
C VAL A 168 -5.66 -1.20 -19.31
N GLU A 169 -6.63 -0.33 -19.54
CA GLU A 169 -7.82 -0.62 -20.39
C GLU A 169 -8.50 -1.95 -20.02
N GLY A 170 -8.64 -2.22 -18.72
CA GLY A 170 -9.22 -3.45 -18.18
C GLY A 170 -8.32 -4.70 -18.28
N ARG A 171 -7.20 -4.63 -19.01
CA ARG A 171 -6.26 -5.73 -19.15
C ARG A 171 -5.27 -5.74 -17.98
N LEU A 172 -5.12 -6.89 -17.31
CA LEU A 172 -4.14 -7.08 -16.26
C LEU A 172 -2.71 -6.98 -16.83
N VAL A 173 -1.93 -6.01 -16.36
CA VAL A 173 -0.55 -5.75 -16.80
C VAL A 173 0.48 -6.08 -15.74
N HIS A 174 0.09 -6.05 -14.46
CA HIS A 174 0.94 -6.43 -13.33
C HIS A 174 0.10 -7.12 -12.26
N ALA A 175 0.66 -8.19 -11.70
CA ALA A 175 0.09 -8.88 -10.55
C ALA A 175 1.23 -9.33 -9.64
N GLU A 176 1.11 -9.00 -8.36
CA GLU A 176 2.03 -9.43 -7.32
C GLU A 176 1.26 -10.04 -6.16
N SER A 177 1.86 -11.01 -5.49
CA SER A 177 1.32 -11.60 -4.27
C SER A 177 2.48 -11.95 -3.35
N LEU A 178 2.55 -11.27 -2.21
CA LEU A 178 3.44 -11.59 -1.11
C LEU A 178 2.63 -12.27 0.00
N SER A 179 3.16 -13.35 0.56
CA SER A 179 2.58 -14.01 1.72
C SER A 179 3.67 -14.29 2.75
N LEU A 180 3.51 -13.71 3.92
CA LEU A 180 4.33 -13.95 5.11
C LEU A 180 3.38 -14.49 6.18
N THR A 181 3.39 -15.81 6.36
CA THR A 181 2.45 -16.47 7.26
C THR A 181 3.18 -17.39 8.22
N GLU A 182 2.70 -17.44 9.47
CA GLU A 182 3.25 -18.28 10.54
C GLU A 182 4.68 -17.87 10.95
N GLU A 183 5.59 -18.85 11.07
CA GLU A 183 6.97 -18.64 11.51
C GLU A 183 7.85 -18.25 10.31
N ILE A 184 8.10 -16.97 10.16
CA ILE A 184 8.82 -16.39 9.02
C ILE A 184 10.26 -15.99 9.31
N GLY A 185 10.70 -16.01 10.58
CA GLY A 185 12.02 -15.54 10.98
C GLY A 185 13.16 -16.22 10.19
N ALA A 186 13.08 -17.54 10.05
CA ALA A 186 14.06 -18.30 9.27
C ALA A 186 13.99 -17.96 7.76
N ALA A 187 12.79 -17.76 7.22
CA ALA A 187 12.61 -17.39 5.82
C ALA A 187 13.17 -15.99 5.53
N LEU A 188 12.95 -15.01 6.42
CA LEU A 188 13.53 -13.67 6.28
C LEU A 188 15.05 -13.67 6.38
N ALA A 189 15.64 -14.56 7.20
CA ALA A 189 17.09 -14.68 7.35
C ALA A 189 17.75 -15.39 6.16
N ALA A 190 17.01 -16.23 5.43
CA ALA A 190 17.55 -16.99 4.29
C ALA A 190 17.95 -16.06 3.14
N SER A 191 19.04 -16.43 2.42
CA SER A 191 19.52 -15.65 1.26
C SER A 191 18.51 -15.58 0.12
N ALA A 192 17.68 -16.60 -0.07
CA ALA A 192 16.60 -16.62 -1.05
C ALA A 192 15.32 -15.90 -0.58
N GLY A 193 15.26 -15.51 0.70
CA GLY A 193 14.20 -14.67 1.27
C GLY A 193 14.61 -13.20 1.29
N ALA A 194 14.70 -12.64 2.49
CA ALA A 194 15.13 -11.24 2.67
C ALA A 194 16.63 -11.09 2.97
N ALA A 195 17.41 -12.18 3.03
CA ALA A 195 18.84 -12.19 3.38
C ALA A 195 19.15 -11.43 4.68
N GLY A 196 18.25 -11.45 5.65
CA GLY A 196 18.34 -10.71 6.90
C GLY A 196 18.03 -9.23 6.79
N ALA A 197 17.51 -8.74 5.67
CA ALA A 197 17.06 -7.38 5.54
C ALA A 197 15.93 -7.07 6.52
N GLN A 198 15.95 -5.88 7.09
CA GLN A 198 14.98 -5.41 8.07
C GLN A 198 13.76 -4.75 7.43
N MET A 199 13.83 -4.47 6.14
CA MET A 199 12.76 -3.87 5.36
C MET A 199 12.79 -4.34 3.90
N SER A 200 11.65 -4.24 3.26
CA SER A 200 11.50 -4.42 1.82
C SER A 200 10.65 -3.29 1.26
N ALA A 201 10.92 -2.89 0.04
CA ALA A 201 10.10 -1.92 -0.66
C ALA A 201 9.85 -2.38 -2.09
N THR A 202 8.60 -2.25 -2.54
CA THR A 202 8.19 -2.50 -3.92
C THR A 202 7.77 -1.19 -4.55
N LEU A 203 8.38 -0.84 -5.68
CA LEU A 203 8.04 0.33 -6.49
C LEU A 203 7.61 -0.13 -7.88
N VAL A 204 6.40 0.24 -8.28
CA VAL A 204 5.87 -0.06 -9.62
C VAL A 204 5.44 1.23 -10.30
N TYR A 205 5.94 1.46 -11.50
CA TYR A 205 5.47 2.51 -12.41
C TYR A 205 4.76 1.87 -13.60
N VAL A 206 3.59 2.38 -13.91
CA VAL A 206 2.85 2.05 -15.12
C VAL A 206 2.44 3.36 -15.80
N GLY A 207 2.80 3.53 -17.06
CA GLY A 207 2.51 4.77 -17.78
C GLY A 207 3.20 4.82 -19.14
N PRO A 208 3.10 5.96 -19.84
CA PRO A 208 3.57 6.10 -21.22
C PRO A 208 5.11 6.22 -21.37
N ARG A 209 5.87 6.35 -20.28
CA ARG A 209 7.32 6.62 -20.31
C ARG A 209 8.17 5.64 -19.49
N PRO A 210 7.94 4.32 -19.55
CA PRO A 210 8.65 3.37 -18.71
C PRO A 210 10.15 3.31 -18.99
N GLU A 211 10.57 3.39 -20.26
CA GLU A 211 11.98 3.27 -20.66
C GLU A 211 12.85 4.44 -20.18
N GLN A 212 12.31 5.67 -20.22
CA GLN A 212 13.02 6.86 -19.73
C GLN A 212 13.26 6.77 -18.22
N LEU A 213 12.21 6.41 -17.45
CA LEU A 213 12.31 6.26 -16.00
C LEU A 213 13.20 5.09 -15.60
N GLN A 214 13.24 4.02 -16.38
CA GLN A 214 14.14 2.89 -16.12
C GLN A 214 15.61 3.31 -16.15
N ALA A 215 16.02 4.14 -17.12
CA ALA A 215 17.40 4.62 -17.20
C ALA A 215 17.77 5.46 -15.96
N ASP A 216 16.89 6.37 -15.55
CA ASP A 216 17.10 7.22 -14.38
C ASP A 216 17.16 6.40 -13.07
N ILE A 217 16.26 5.45 -12.90
CA ILE A 217 16.23 4.55 -11.73
C ILE A 217 17.49 3.68 -11.71
N SER A 218 17.89 3.10 -12.85
CA SER A 218 19.08 2.24 -12.94
C SER A 218 20.37 2.99 -12.60
N ALA A 219 20.42 4.30 -12.82
CA ALA A 219 21.56 5.13 -12.44
C ALA A 219 21.68 5.32 -10.91
N VAL A 220 20.57 5.25 -10.19
CA VAL A 220 20.50 5.45 -8.72
C VAL A 220 20.66 4.13 -7.95
N LEU A 221 20.09 3.03 -8.46
CA LEU A 221 20.02 1.73 -7.77
C LEU A 221 21.38 1.09 -7.43
N PRO A 222 22.48 1.20 -8.22
CA PRO A 222 23.77 0.57 -7.87
C PRO A 222 24.37 1.05 -6.55
N SER A 223 23.90 2.18 -6.02
CA SER A 223 24.33 2.68 -4.70
C SER A 223 23.66 1.99 -3.53
N LEU A 224 22.66 1.12 -3.78
CA LEU A 224 21.88 0.41 -2.75
C LEU A 224 22.41 -1.01 -2.57
N ALA A 225 22.56 -1.46 -1.32
CA ALA A 225 23.26 -2.69 -0.95
C ALA A 225 22.56 -3.99 -1.40
N SER A 226 21.26 -3.97 -1.67
CA SER A 226 20.49 -5.15 -2.08
C SER A 226 19.23 -4.73 -2.84
N VAL A 227 19.30 -4.79 -4.17
CA VAL A 227 18.18 -4.44 -5.06
C VAL A 227 17.98 -5.53 -6.11
N SER A 228 16.73 -5.95 -6.28
CA SER A 228 16.28 -6.73 -7.43
C SER A 228 15.26 -5.90 -8.21
N TYR A 229 15.39 -5.83 -9.51
CA TYR A 229 14.40 -5.17 -10.36
C TYR A 229 14.04 -6.02 -11.57
N THR A 230 12.79 -5.94 -11.99
CA THR A 230 12.28 -6.59 -13.19
C THR A 230 11.69 -5.55 -14.11
N HIS A 231 12.14 -5.54 -15.36
CA HIS A 231 11.56 -4.70 -16.41
C HIS A 231 10.55 -5.52 -17.22
N LEU A 232 9.31 -5.08 -17.25
CA LEU A 232 8.25 -5.67 -18.06
C LEU A 232 7.88 -4.67 -19.17
N THR A 233 8.33 -4.94 -20.40
CA THR A 233 7.77 -4.27 -21.59
C THR A 233 6.48 -4.97 -21.98
N LEU A 234 5.38 -4.23 -22.02
CA LEU A 234 4.17 -4.73 -22.70
C LEU A 234 4.48 -4.84 -24.19
N PRO A 235 4.19 -5.98 -24.86
CA PRO A 235 4.32 -6.06 -26.29
C PRO A 235 3.37 -5.01 -26.91
N THR A 236 3.95 -4.00 -27.55
CA THR A 236 3.22 -3.07 -28.41
C THR A 236 2.80 -3.84 -29.64
N THR A 237 1.63 -4.46 -29.61
CA THR A 237 1.02 -4.99 -30.83
C THR A 237 0.62 -3.77 -31.67
N ARG A 238 1.45 -3.38 -32.63
CA ARG A 238 0.97 -2.58 -33.75
C ARG A 238 -0.03 -3.44 -34.48
N LEU A 239 -1.31 -3.11 -34.38
CA LEU A 239 -2.28 -3.55 -35.35
C LEU A 239 -1.99 -2.81 -36.65
N VAL A 240 -1.58 -3.56 -37.66
CA VAL A 240 -1.49 -3.10 -39.07
C VAL A 240 -2.88 -3.10 -39.64
#